data_685431d1a04def11d207a65ab47dd6b0
#
_entry.id   685431d1a04def11d207a65ab47dd6b0
#
_cell.length_a   1.000
_cell.length_b   1.000
_cell.length_c   1.000
_cell.angle_alpha   90.00
_cell.angle_beta   90.00
_cell.angle_gamma   90.00
#
_symmetry.space_group_name_H-M   'P 1'
#
loop_
_entity.id
_entity.type
_entity.pdbx_description
1 polymer ?
#
loop_
_entity_poly.entity_id
_entity_poly.type
_entity_poly.pdbx_seq_one_letter_code
_entity_poly.pdbx_strand_id
1 'polypeptide(L)'
;MSASLVGSEMCIRDSYMSHGNTYSHTYTNWYCNAEASFNYKQFSLYWQMNTNWNNFWGETLSGGENIQVLVMYYTHKNLRVGLGAFNPFTDNYKQQTENWNKYASYKKTNYVKESSQMFLASVSYNFSFGRKFKTGQRRVNNSDNDSGVMSTGK
;
A
#
# COMPACT_ATOMS: atom_id res chain seq x y z
N MET A 1 4.86 -11.14 15.51
CA MET A 1 3.57 -11.08 14.83
C MET A 1 3.02 -9.68 14.95
N SER A 2 2.62 -9.08 13.86
CA SER A 2 1.81 -7.86 13.88
C SER A 2 0.59 -8.05 13.00
N ALA A 3 -0.56 -7.62 13.50
CA ALA A 3 -1.80 -7.58 12.76
C ALA A 3 -2.44 -6.21 12.99
N SER A 4 -2.87 -5.57 11.92
CA SER A 4 -3.59 -4.30 11.95
C SER A 4 -4.90 -4.46 11.21
N LEU A 5 -5.98 -4.12 11.87
CA LEU A 5 -7.30 -4.05 11.27
C LEU A 5 -7.75 -2.59 11.34
N VAL A 6 -7.91 -1.99 10.17
CA VAL A 6 -8.44 -0.63 10.05
C VAL A 6 -9.76 -0.70 9.29
N GLY A 7 -10.84 -0.46 10.01
CA GLY A 7 -12.14 -0.23 9.42
C GLY A 7 -12.41 1.27 9.39
N SER A 8 -12.85 1.80 8.27
CA SER A 8 -13.30 3.19 8.21
C SER A 8 -14.62 3.32 7.46
N GLU A 9 -15.47 4.13 8.04
CA GLU A 9 -16.69 4.60 7.41
C GLU A 9 -16.41 5.99 6.84
N MET A 10 -16.61 6.15 5.54
CA MET A 10 -16.46 7.43 4.88
C MET A 10 -17.80 7.90 4.35
N CYS A 11 -18.31 8.98 4.93
CA CYS A 11 -19.46 9.71 4.40
C CYS A 11 -18.96 10.82 3.50
N ILE A 12 -19.24 10.73 2.22
CA ILE A 12 -18.94 11.77 1.26
C ILE A 12 -20.23 12.53 0.96
N ARG A 13 -20.21 13.82 1.26
CA ARG A 13 -21.24 14.75 0.80
C ARG A 13 -20.61 15.65 -0.23
N ASP A 14 -21.00 15.47 -1.47
CA ASP A 14 -20.52 16.31 -2.56
C ASP A 14 -21.64 17.19 -3.11
N SER A 15 -21.27 18.38 -3.51
CA SER A 15 -22.17 19.33 -4.16
C SER A 15 -21.48 19.88 -5.41
N TYR A 16 -22.15 19.78 -6.54
CA TYR A 16 -21.64 20.30 -7.80
C TYR A 16 -22.64 21.25 -8.45
N MET A 17 -22.11 22.19 -9.20
CA MET A 17 -22.92 23.16 -9.95
C MET A 17 -22.99 22.73 -11.42
N SER A 18 -24.21 22.57 -11.92
CA SER A 18 -24.48 22.36 -13.33
C SER A 18 -25.56 23.29 -13.79
N HIS A 19 -25.28 24.06 -14.84
CA HIS A 19 -26.23 25.04 -15.41
C HIS A 19 -26.87 26.00 -14.38
N GLY A 20 -26.07 26.46 -13.42
CA GLY A 20 -26.53 27.40 -12.37
C GLY A 20 -27.32 26.77 -11.22
N ASN A 21 -27.53 25.48 -11.23
CA ASN A 21 -28.17 24.74 -10.13
C ASN A 21 -27.14 23.95 -9.32
N THR A 22 -27.26 23.98 -8.01
CA THR A 22 -26.43 23.20 -7.09
C THR A 22 -27.13 21.90 -6.78
N TYR A 23 -26.47 20.78 -7.04
CA TYR A 23 -26.91 19.46 -6.67
C TYR A 23 -26.04 18.94 -5.54
N SER A 24 -26.65 18.30 -4.55
CA SER A 24 -25.95 17.69 -3.43
C SER A 24 -26.33 16.22 -3.36
N HIS A 25 -25.34 15.36 -3.31
CA HIS A 25 -25.50 13.93 -3.13
C HIS A 25 -24.72 13.48 -1.92
N THR A 26 -25.31 12.66 -1.06
CA THR A 26 -24.64 12.06 0.10
C THR A 26 -24.43 10.59 -0.15
N TYR A 27 -23.21 10.15 -0.09
CA TYR A 27 -22.82 8.75 -0.24
C TYR A 27 -22.09 8.28 1.01
N THR A 28 -22.56 7.19 1.57
CA THR A 28 -21.90 6.51 2.71
C THR A 28 -21.23 5.25 2.21
N ASN A 29 -19.93 5.17 2.38
CA ASN A 29 -19.13 4.02 1.99
C ASN A 29 -18.51 3.34 3.20
N TRP A 30 -18.72 2.03 3.29
CA TRP A 30 -18.04 1.18 4.25
C TRP A 30 -16.89 0.47 3.57
N TYR A 31 -15.67 0.67 4.04
CA TYR A 31 -14.55 -0.14 3.60
C TYR A 31 -13.80 -0.73 4.80
N CYS A 32 -13.26 -1.91 4.61
CA CYS A 32 -12.43 -2.58 5.61
C CYS A 32 -11.06 -2.86 5.01
N ASN A 33 -10.04 -2.45 5.74
CA ASN A 33 -8.65 -2.78 5.44
C ASN A 33 -8.13 -3.65 6.59
N ALA A 34 -7.66 -4.84 6.26
CA ALA A 34 -7.01 -5.73 7.20
C ALA A 34 -5.61 -6.07 6.70
N GLU A 35 -4.64 -5.96 7.57
CA GLU A 35 -3.24 -6.27 7.29
C GLU A 35 -2.69 -7.18 8.39
N ALA A 36 -2.01 -8.24 7.99
CA ALA A 36 -1.34 -9.15 8.89
C ALA A 36 0.05 -9.47 8.37
N SER A 37 1.05 -9.34 9.24
CA SER A 37 2.41 -9.74 8.95
C SER A 37 2.93 -10.72 10.00
N PHE A 38 3.54 -11.78 9.52
CA PHE A 38 4.12 -12.82 10.34
C PHE A 38 5.56 -13.07 9.90
N ASN A 39 6.49 -12.94 10.84
CA ASN A 39 7.90 -13.19 10.60
C ASN A 39 8.41 -14.25 11.57
N TYR A 40 8.96 -15.33 11.04
CA TYR A 40 9.55 -16.39 11.82
C TYR A 40 10.86 -16.90 11.20
N LYS A 41 11.97 -16.61 11.85
CA LYS A 41 13.33 -16.96 11.39
C LYS A 41 13.58 -16.47 9.94
N GLN A 42 13.50 -17.40 8.99
CA GLN A 42 13.77 -17.19 7.57
C GLN A 42 12.49 -16.99 6.75
N PHE A 43 11.33 -17.17 7.38
CA PHE A 43 10.03 -17.01 6.74
C PHE A 43 9.39 -15.67 7.08
N SER A 44 8.85 -15.02 6.06
CA SER A 44 8.04 -13.83 6.19
C SER A 44 6.76 -14.03 5.39
N LEU A 45 5.62 -13.85 6.04
CA LEU A 45 4.30 -13.91 5.43
C LEU A 45 3.65 -12.55 5.61
N TYR A 46 3.12 -12.01 4.54
CA TYR A 46 2.36 -10.77 4.52
C TYR A 46 1.02 -11.01 3.86
N TRP A 47 -0.03 -10.61 4.50
CA TRP A 47 -1.39 -10.67 3.98
C TRP A 47 -2.06 -9.31 4.16
N GLN A 48 -2.69 -8.84 3.10
CA GLN A 48 -3.46 -7.61 3.09
C GLN A 48 -4.79 -7.86 2.40
N MET A 49 -5.84 -7.32 2.97
CA MET A 49 -7.18 -7.35 2.41
C MET A 49 -7.79 -5.96 2.46
N ASN A 50 -8.26 -5.50 1.31
CA ASN A 50 -9.08 -4.29 1.18
C ASN A 50 -10.44 -4.70 0.62
N THR A 51 -11.50 -4.38 1.31
CA THR A 51 -12.86 -4.65 0.85
C THR A 51 -13.57 -3.36 0.54
N ASN A 52 -14.32 -3.37 -0.57
CA ASN A 52 -15.17 -2.26 -0.99
C ASN A 52 -14.43 -0.94 -1.19
N TRP A 53 -13.24 -1.02 -1.79
CA TRP A 53 -12.45 0.16 -2.15
C TRP A 53 -13.15 0.98 -3.22
N ASN A 54 -13.45 2.23 -2.93
CA ASN A 54 -14.12 3.14 -3.84
C ASN A 54 -13.36 4.46 -3.97
N ASN A 55 -13.29 4.96 -5.20
CA ASN A 55 -12.76 6.29 -5.51
C ASN A 55 -13.89 7.18 -6.01
N PHE A 56 -13.92 8.39 -5.52
CA PHE A 56 -14.91 9.39 -5.87
C PHE A 56 -14.30 10.54 -6.65
N TRP A 57 -14.88 10.85 -7.82
CA TRP A 57 -14.44 11.93 -8.69
C TRP A 57 -15.66 12.73 -9.17
N GLY A 58 -15.96 13.84 -8.50
CA GLY A 58 -17.11 14.67 -8.82
C GLY A 58 -18.41 13.87 -8.78
N GLU A 59 -19.02 13.63 -9.93
CA GLU A 59 -20.29 12.89 -10.07
C GLU A 59 -20.10 11.38 -10.25
N THR A 60 -18.86 10.91 -10.30
CA THR A 60 -18.54 9.52 -10.63
C THR A 60 -17.94 8.82 -9.42
N LEU A 61 -18.57 7.73 -9.04
CA LEU A 61 -18.04 6.75 -8.09
C LEU A 61 -17.47 5.57 -8.88
N SER A 62 -16.22 5.24 -8.65
CA SER A 62 -15.57 4.08 -9.25
C SER A 62 -14.93 3.22 -8.17
N GLY A 63 -15.17 1.92 -8.23
CA GLY A 63 -14.57 0.98 -7.26
C GLY A 63 -15.47 -0.20 -6.95
N GLY A 64 -15.74 -0.42 -5.67
CA GLY A 64 -16.42 -1.63 -5.17
C GLY A 64 -15.51 -2.85 -5.25
N GLU A 65 -14.19 -2.63 -5.27
CA GLU A 65 -13.19 -3.66 -5.46
C GLU A 65 -12.85 -4.35 -4.14
N ASN A 66 -12.73 -5.67 -4.20
CA ASN A 66 -12.16 -6.47 -3.13
C ASN A 66 -10.79 -6.94 -3.57
N ILE A 67 -9.76 -6.45 -2.91
CA ILE A 67 -8.38 -6.75 -3.25
C ILE A 67 -7.75 -7.48 -2.09
N GLN A 68 -7.13 -8.61 -2.39
CA GLN A 68 -6.37 -9.39 -1.43
C GLN A 68 -4.98 -9.65 -1.98
N VAL A 69 -3.98 -9.45 -1.16
CA VAL A 69 -2.59 -9.71 -1.51
C VAL A 69 -2.00 -10.62 -0.43
N LEU A 70 -1.48 -11.75 -0.85
CA LEU A 70 -0.77 -12.69 0.00
C LEU A 70 0.65 -12.83 -0.55
N VAL A 71 1.65 -12.57 0.28
CA VAL A 71 3.05 -12.68 -0.12
C VAL A 71 3.81 -13.47 0.94
N MET A 72 4.55 -14.46 0.50
CA MET A 72 5.41 -15.27 1.33
C MET A 72 6.85 -15.20 0.82
N TYR A 73 7.78 -14.96 1.72
CA TYR A 73 9.21 -14.99 1.44
C TYR A 73 9.92 -15.99 2.31
N TYR A 74 10.85 -16.71 1.69
CA TYR A 74 11.85 -17.50 2.39
C TYR A 74 13.24 -16.97 2.07
N THR A 75 13.99 -16.57 3.08
CA THR A 75 15.34 -16.02 2.92
C THR A 75 16.35 -16.91 3.61
N HIS A 76 17.28 -17.46 2.85
CA HIS A 76 18.38 -18.25 3.38
C HIS A 76 19.71 -17.73 2.85
N LYS A 77 20.55 -17.15 3.74
CA LYS A 77 21.82 -16.52 3.38
C LYS A 77 21.64 -15.51 2.25
N ASN A 78 22.13 -15.83 1.07
CA ASN A 78 22.09 -14.97 -0.12
C ASN A 78 20.91 -15.27 -1.07
N LEU A 79 20.14 -16.33 -0.79
CA LEU A 79 18.99 -16.76 -1.57
C LEU A 79 17.70 -16.25 -0.96
N ARG A 80 16.85 -15.65 -1.77
CA ARG A 80 15.49 -15.25 -1.40
C ARG A 80 14.52 -15.83 -2.43
N VAL A 81 13.57 -16.59 -1.95
CA VAL A 81 12.47 -17.16 -2.74
C VAL A 81 11.19 -16.48 -2.28
N GLY A 82 10.40 -15.99 -3.21
CA GLY A 82 9.13 -15.33 -2.96
C GLY A 82 7.99 -15.99 -3.73
N LEU A 83 6.85 -16.13 -3.07
CA LEU A 83 5.59 -16.52 -3.66
C LEU A 83 4.57 -15.42 -3.35
N GLY A 84 3.92 -14.92 -4.38
CA GLY A 84 2.87 -13.93 -4.28
C GLY A 84 1.57 -14.44 -4.86
N ALA A 85 0.47 -14.08 -4.25
CA ALA A 85 -0.86 -14.34 -4.78
C ALA A 85 -1.70 -13.08 -4.67
N PHE A 86 -2.30 -12.68 -5.76
CA PHE A 86 -3.26 -11.60 -5.85
C PHE A 86 -4.65 -12.19 -5.92
N ASN A 87 -5.55 -11.75 -5.06
CA ASN A 87 -6.92 -12.24 -4.92
C ASN A 87 -7.06 -13.77 -4.82
N PRO A 88 -6.26 -14.48 -3.98
CA PRO A 88 -6.27 -15.94 -3.95
C PRO A 88 -7.61 -16.54 -3.53
N PHE A 89 -8.44 -15.77 -2.83
CA PHE A 89 -9.72 -16.23 -2.28
C PHE A 89 -10.94 -15.61 -2.98
N THR A 90 -10.74 -14.90 -4.10
CA THR A 90 -11.82 -14.22 -4.83
C THR A 90 -11.89 -14.73 -6.25
N ASP A 91 -13.00 -15.37 -6.62
CA ASP A 91 -13.18 -15.95 -7.96
C ASP A 91 -13.47 -14.90 -9.04
N ASN A 92 -14.03 -13.75 -8.66
CA ASN A 92 -14.42 -12.71 -9.60
C ASN A 92 -13.96 -11.34 -9.11
N TYR A 93 -13.08 -10.71 -9.86
CA TYR A 93 -12.74 -9.32 -9.66
C TYR A 93 -13.85 -8.45 -10.21
N LYS A 94 -14.49 -7.70 -9.33
CA LYS A 94 -15.63 -6.83 -9.67
C LYS A 94 -15.22 -5.38 -9.53
N GLN A 95 -15.42 -4.61 -10.58
CA GLN A 95 -15.28 -3.17 -10.59
C GLN A 95 -16.60 -2.52 -10.96
N GLN A 96 -17.05 -1.57 -10.17
CA GLN A 96 -18.29 -0.86 -10.37
C GLN A 96 -18.00 0.62 -10.63
N THR A 97 -18.62 1.18 -11.66
CA THR A 97 -18.60 2.61 -11.94
C THR A 97 -20.04 3.11 -11.95
N GLU A 98 -20.30 4.12 -11.15
CA GLU A 98 -21.61 4.74 -11.03
C GLU A 98 -21.47 6.25 -11.26
N ASN A 99 -22.24 6.80 -12.19
CA ASN A 99 -22.29 8.22 -12.46
C ASN A 99 -23.67 8.75 -12.07
N TRP A 100 -23.68 9.79 -11.26
CA TRP A 100 -24.92 10.39 -10.72
C TRP A 100 -25.34 11.66 -11.44
N ASN A 101 -24.84 11.88 -12.65
CA ASN A 101 -25.26 13.04 -13.44
C ASN A 101 -26.78 13.02 -13.65
N LYS A 102 -27.42 14.15 -13.40
CA LYS A 102 -28.89 14.29 -13.51
C LYS A 102 -29.42 13.96 -14.91
N TYR A 103 -28.64 14.24 -15.94
CA TYR A 103 -29.09 14.10 -17.34
C TYR A 103 -28.72 12.74 -17.96
N ALA A 104 -27.68 12.09 -17.43
CA ALA A 104 -27.17 10.84 -17.96
C ALA A 104 -26.56 9.98 -16.83
N SER A 105 -27.39 9.60 -15.87
CA SER A 105 -26.95 8.67 -14.83
C SER A 105 -26.76 7.27 -15.41
N TYR A 106 -25.67 6.62 -15.06
CA TYR A 106 -25.44 5.22 -15.44
C TYR A 106 -24.71 4.45 -14.34
N LYS A 107 -24.94 3.16 -14.33
CA LYS A 107 -24.24 2.21 -13.47
C LYS A 107 -23.67 1.09 -14.34
N LYS A 108 -22.35 0.97 -14.34
CA LYS A 108 -21.64 -0.06 -15.09
C LYS A 108 -20.93 -0.98 -14.10
N THR A 109 -21.12 -2.27 -14.25
CA THR A 109 -20.41 -3.28 -13.47
C THR A 109 -19.60 -4.13 -14.42
N ASN A 110 -18.28 -4.13 -14.24
CA ASN A 110 -17.35 -4.95 -14.98
C ASN A 110 -16.94 -6.14 -14.11
N TYR A 111 -17.05 -7.34 -14.67
CA TYR A 111 -16.52 -8.54 -14.06
C TYR A 111 -15.31 -9.01 -14.85
N VAL A 112 -14.17 -9.12 -14.19
CA VAL A 112 -12.95 -9.60 -14.81
C VAL A 112 -12.66 -10.98 -14.21
N LYS A 113 -13.03 -12.01 -14.96
CA LYS A 113 -12.88 -13.40 -14.52
C LYS A 113 -11.49 -13.96 -14.82
N GLU A 114 -10.91 -13.62 -15.96
CA GLU A 114 -9.66 -14.23 -16.44
C GLU A 114 -8.42 -13.80 -15.66
N SER A 115 -8.41 -12.58 -15.10
CA SER A 115 -7.28 -12.05 -14.33
C SER A 115 -7.65 -11.76 -12.87
N SER A 116 -8.71 -12.40 -12.37
CA SER A 116 -9.15 -12.21 -11.00
C SER A 116 -8.15 -12.75 -9.99
N GLN A 117 -7.47 -13.83 -10.32
CA GLN A 117 -6.45 -14.47 -9.50
C GLN A 117 -5.13 -14.50 -10.24
N MET A 118 -4.08 -14.00 -9.61
CA MET A 118 -2.72 -14.05 -10.16
C MET A 118 -1.76 -14.62 -9.15
N PHE A 119 -0.87 -15.49 -9.61
CA PHE A 119 0.19 -16.07 -8.81
C PHE A 119 1.54 -15.67 -9.37
N LEU A 120 2.44 -15.26 -8.50
CA LEU A 120 3.78 -14.83 -8.82
C LEU A 120 4.80 -15.66 -8.03
N ALA A 121 5.81 -16.16 -8.71
CA ALA A 121 6.98 -16.75 -8.07
C ALA A 121 8.23 -15.94 -8.41
N SER A 122 9.05 -15.66 -7.44
CA SER A 122 10.30 -14.93 -7.60
C SER A 122 11.44 -15.64 -6.91
N VAL A 123 12.61 -15.66 -7.55
CA VAL A 123 13.85 -16.16 -6.98
C VAL A 123 14.92 -15.11 -7.18
N SER A 124 15.54 -14.68 -6.11
CA SER A 124 16.66 -13.76 -6.18
C SER A 124 17.86 -14.32 -5.40
N TYR A 125 19.03 -14.14 -6.00
CA TYR A 125 20.28 -14.55 -5.38
C TYR A 125 21.27 -13.38 -5.40
N ASN A 126 21.77 -12.98 -4.24
CA ASN A 126 22.73 -11.90 -4.10
C ASN A 126 24.14 -12.44 -4.21
N PHE A 127 24.81 -12.13 -5.31
CA PHE A 127 26.24 -12.41 -5.49
C PHE A 127 27.05 -11.26 -4.92
N SER A 128 27.92 -11.55 -3.97
CA SER A 128 28.90 -10.57 -3.50
C SER A 128 30.28 -11.00 -3.95
N PHE A 129 30.81 -10.37 -4.99
CA PHE A 129 32.17 -10.53 -5.44
C PHE A 129 33.03 -9.37 -4.93
N GLY A 130 34.22 -9.69 -4.42
CA GLY A 130 35.20 -8.70 -4.05
C GLY A 130 35.62 -8.71 -2.58
N ARG A 131 36.72 -8.01 -2.29
CA ARG A 131 37.24 -7.82 -0.93
C ARG A 131 36.22 -7.02 -0.10
N LYS A 132 35.79 -7.60 0.98
CA LYS A 132 34.99 -6.83 1.97
C LYS A 132 35.94 -5.81 2.62
N PHE A 133 35.87 -4.57 2.19
CA PHE A 133 36.50 -3.48 2.94
C PHE A 133 35.66 -3.27 4.21
N LYS A 134 36.29 -3.51 5.35
CA LYS A 134 35.74 -3.00 6.61
C LYS A 134 35.79 -1.49 6.49
N THR A 135 34.64 -0.87 6.29
CA THR A 135 34.50 0.58 6.46
C THR A 135 34.82 0.85 7.93
N GLY A 136 36.08 1.22 8.19
CA GLY A 136 36.44 1.68 9.52
C GLY A 136 35.55 2.88 9.81
N GLN A 137 34.68 2.76 10.79
CA GLN A 137 34.06 3.94 11.39
C GLN A 137 35.23 4.76 11.92
N ARG A 138 35.70 5.72 11.15
CA ARG A 138 36.54 6.79 11.67
C ARG A 138 35.68 7.53 12.67
N ARG A 139 35.81 7.15 13.93
CA ARG A 139 35.39 7.99 15.03
C ARG A 139 36.25 9.25 14.90
N VAL A 140 35.68 10.30 14.39
CA VAL A 140 36.26 11.62 14.51
C VAL A 140 36.17 11.97 15.99
N ASN A 141 37.28 11.83 16.68
CA ASN A 141 37.39 12.23 18.07
C ASN A 141 37.57 13.74 18.03
N ASN A 142 36.47 14.48 18.02
CA ASN A 142 36.48 15.93 18.21
C ASN A 142 36.69 16.24 19.71
N SER A 143 37.82 15.87 20.23
CA SER A 143 38.33 16.40 21.48
C SER A 143 39.26 17.58 21.27
N ASP A 144 38.89 18.46 20.36
CA ASP A 144 39.52 19.78 20.30
C ASP A 144 38.95 20.64 21.38
N ASN A 145 39.48 20.45 22.58
CA ASN A 145 39.41 21.40 23.68
C ASN A 145 40.37 22.58 23.45
N ASP A 146 40.45 23.05 22.20
CA ASP A 146 41.04 24.35 21.95
C ASP A 146 39.98 25.41 22.15
N SER A 147 39.80 25.74 23.43
CA SER A 147 39.22 27.01 23.79
C SER A 147 40.20 28.09 23.29
N GLY A 148 39.90 28.58 22.08
CA GLY A 148 40.62 29.76 21.54
C GLY A 148 40.27 31.00 22.33
N VAL A 149 40.71 31.04 23.58
CA VAL A 149 40.76 32.25 24.39
C VAL A 149 42.07 32.91 24.03
N MET A 150 42.02 33.92 23.18
CA MET A 150 43.10 34.89 23.09
C MET A 150 43.40 35.44 24.49
N SER A 151 44.47 35.01 25.11
CA SER A 151 45.05 35.64 26.22
C SER A 151 45.55 37.00 25.81
N THR A 152 44.81 38.08 26.10
CA THR A 152 45.31 39.43 26.02
C THR A 152 46.34 39.56 27.15
N GLY A 153 47.59 39.46 26.76
CA GLY A 153 48.72 39.74 27.62
C GLY A 153 48.70 41.20 28.10
N LYS A 154 49.03 41.35 29.34
CA LYS A 154 49.45 42.59 29.95
C LYS A 154 50.94 42.44 30.30
#